data_79771277a6cbbfb0c6c860a7901ff3a0
#
_entry.id   79771277a6cbbfb0c6c860a7901ff3a0
#
_cell.length_a   1.000
_cell.length_b   1.000
_cell.length_c   1.000
_cell.angle_alpha   90.00
_cell.angle_beta   90.00
_cell.angle_gamma   90.00
#
_symmetry.space_group_name_H-M   'P 1'
#
loop_
_entity.id
_entity.type
_entity.pdbx_description
1 polymer ?
#
loop_
_entity_poly.entity_id
_entity_poly.type
_entity_poly.pdbx_seq_one_letter_code
_entity_poly.pdbx_strand_id
1 'polypeptide(L)'
;LDGAKVYKEYPIHDKYLGKDRRIDLVICNAKHFIPIEVKIYAEEQEAQCLVYYDYAKEQDKDAKIYYLTIHGTPPSDYSQKLSRKGLDLRVDLDDLVCISFARDILSWLRYIADNEDDLLMRQNISQYMYAVKNFAGRFDVVERSRIIDELLSDKDKLIAGIEISNTIDDAKA
;
A
#
# COMPACT_ATOMS: atom_id res chain seq x y z
N LEU A 1 -7.14 -17.36 11.39
CA LEU A 1 -6.38 -16.56 12.40
C LEU A 1 -7.15 -16.55 13.74
N ASP A 2 -7.43 -17.73 14.30
CA ASP A 2 -8.11 -17.82 15.59
C ASP A 2 -7.35 -17.07 16.67
N GLY A 3 -8.08 -16.27 17.47
CA GLY A 3 -7.52 -15.46 18.55
C GLY A 3 -6.64 -14.29 18.09
N ALA A 4 -6.71 -13.89 16.82
CA ALA A 4 -5.94 -12.76 16.34
C ALA A 4 -6.39 -11.45 16.99
N LYS A 5 -5.41 -10.59 17.29
CA LYS A 5 -5.60 -9.24 17.80
C LYS A 5 -5.14 -8.24 16.75
N VAL A 6 -5.80 -7.09 16.71
CA VAL A 6 -5.45 -5.97 15.83
C VAL A 6 -4.93 -4.82 16.68
N TYR A 7 -3.75 -4.34 16.34
CA TYR A 7 -3.13 -3.19 16.98
C TYR A 7 -2.95 -2.07 15.95
N LYS A 8 -3.21 -0.83 16.37
CA LYS A 8 -2.89 0.39 15.62
C LYS A 8 -1.65 1.03 16.23
N GLU A 9 -0.84 1.68 15.41
CA GLU A 9 0.37 2.39 15.87
C GLU A 9 1.27 1.51 16.74
N TYR A 10 1.54 0.28 16.29
CA TYR A 10 2.30 -0.72 17.06
C TYR A 10 3.75 -0.26 17.24
N PRO A 11 4.20 -0.02 18.49
CA PRO A 11 5.53 0.52 18.74
C PRO A 11 6.61 -0.53 18.53
N ILE A 12 7.69 -0.15 17.85
CA ILE A 12 8.92 -0.95 17.69
C ILE A 12 10.14 -0.07 17.84
N HIS A 13 11.28 -0.68 18.14
CA HIS A 13 12.58 -0.01 18.12
C HIS A 13 13.34 -0.35 16.85
N ASP A 14 13.73 0.68 16.09
CA ASP A 14 14.57 0.56 14.89
C ASP A 14 16.03 0.33 15.33
N LYS A 15 16.48 -0.90 15.26
CA LYS A 15 17.84 -1.31 15.66
C LYS A 15 18.95 -0.74 14.76
N TYR A 16 18.60 -0.26 13.55
CA TYR A 16 19.58 0.25 12.58
C TYR A 16 19.84 1.74 12.73
N LEU A 17 18.77 2.50 13.03
CA LEU A 17 18.83 3.96 13.14
C LEU A 17 18.72 4.45 14.58
N GLY A 18 18.52 3.53 15.56
CA GLY A 18 18.46 3.83 16.99
C GLY A 18 17.30 4.75 17.37
N LYS A 19 16.14 4.58 16.73
CA LYS A 19 14.95 5.42 16.98
C LYS A 19 13.69 4.57 17.13
N ASP A 20 12.70 5.12 17.80
CA ASP A 20 11.38 4.47 17.90
C ASP A 20 10.56 4.72 16.64
N ARG A 21 9.83 3.70 16.22
CA ARG A 21 8.90 3.71 15.09
C ARG A 21 7.58 3.09 15.49
N ARG A 22 6.60 3.22 14.63
CA ARG A 22 5.28 2.60 14.79
C ARG A 22 4.82 2.02 13.47
N ILE A 23 4.40 0.76 13.51
CA ILE A 23 3.74 0.11 12.38
C ILE A 23 2.28 0.52 12.43
N ASP A 24 1.72 1.02 11.34
CA ASP A 24 0.36 1.56 11.30
C ASP A 24 -0.69 0.57 11.79
N LEU A 25 -0.62 -0.68 11.30
CA LEU A 25 -1.49 -1.78 11.73
C LEU A 25 -0.67 -3.08 11.89
N VAL A 26 -0.99 -3.81 12.94
CA VAL A 26 -0.47 -5.18 13.15
C VAL A 26 -1.64 -6.10 13.47
N ILE A 27 -1.73 -7.20 12.73
CA ILE A 27 -2.65 -8.31 13.03
C ILE A 27 -1.79 -9.48 13.49
N CYS A 28 -1.95 -9.92 14.73
CA CYS A 28 -1.12 -11.02 15.24
C CYS A 28 -1.89 -11.96 16.18
N ASN A 29 -1.36 -13.17 16.29
CA ASN A 29 -1.73 -14.17 17.30
C ASN A 29 -0.45 -14.87 17.80
N ALA A 30 -0.57 -16.02 18.47
CA ALA A 30 0.57 -16.77 18.98
C ALA A 30 1.55 -17.30 17.91
N LYS A 31 1.14 -17.34 16.62
CA LYS A 31 1.90 -17.95 15.53
C LYS A 31 2.22 -16.99 14.39
N HIS A 32 1.38 -15.98 14.20
CA HIS A 32 1.44 -15.09 13.03
C HIS A 32 1.59 -13.65 13.44
N PHE A 33 2.42 -12.93 12.70
CA PHE A 33 2.62 -11.50 12.83
C PHE A 33 2.55 -10.83 11.44
N ILE A 34 1.51 -10.04 11.22
CA ILE A 34 1.18 -9.42 9.93
C ILE A 34 1.31 -7.91 10.08
N PRO A 35 2.44 -7.30 9.74
CA PRO A 35 2.60 -5.86 9.72
C PRO A 35 2.02 -5.27 8.44
N ILE A 36 1.30 -4.15 8.57
CA ILE A 36 0.70 -3.42 7.45
C ILE A 36 1.11 -1.96 7.59
N GLU A 37 1.82 -1.46 6.61
CA GLU A 37 2.14 -0.04 6.45
C GLU A 37 1.17 0.60 5.46
N VAL A 38 0.59 1.75 5.84
CA VAL A 38 -0.42 2.47 5.05
C VAL A 38 0.16 3.77 4.51
N LYS A 39 0.25 3.91 3.19
CA LYS A 39 0.75 5.13 2.53
C LYS A 39 -0.32 5.72 1.62
N ILE A 40 -0.87 6.84 2.05
CA ILE A 40 -1.87 7.60 1.30
C ILE A 40 -1.31 8.96 0.89
N TYR A 41 -0.93 9.77 1.87
CA TYR A 41 -0.37 11.12 1.67
C TYR A 41 1.00 11.29 2.32
N ALA A 42 1.36 10.39 3.25
CA ALA A 42 2.61 10.50 3.98
C ALA A 42 3.80 10.13 3.11
N GLU A 43 4.88 10.86 3.26
CA GLU A 43 6.16 10.53 2.63
C GLU A 43 6.74 9.24 3.22
N GLU A 44 7.55 8.56 2.42
CA GLU A 44 8.28 7.39 2.89
C GLU A 44 9.43 7.81 3.83
N GLN A 45 9.74 6.93 4.76
CA GLN A 45 10.88 7.10 5.65
C GLN A 45 12.01 6.14 5.28
N GLU A 46 13.26 6.54 5.58
CA GLU A 46 14.44 5.72 5.34
C GLU A 46 14.31 4.33 5.99
N ALA A 47 14.49 3.29 5.17
CA ALA A 47 14.45 1.89 5.56
C ALA A 47 13.17 1.46 6.33
N GLN A 48 12.06 2.16 6.16
CA GLN A 48 10.84 1.91 6.94
C GLN A 48 10.31 0.50 6.74
N CYS A 49 10.11 0.08 5.49
CA CYS A 49 9.64 -1.27 5.17
C CYS A 49 10.64 -2.34 5.60
N LEU A 50 11.94 -2.09 5.46
CA LEU A 50 12.98 -3.01 5.90
C LEU A 50 12.95 -3.25 7.40
N VAL A 51 12.85 -2.19 8.20
CA VAL A 51 12.80 -2.30 9.67
C VAL A 51 11.57 -3.07 10.13
N TYR A 52 10.41 -2.81 9.51
CA TYR A 52 9.16 -3.51 9.85
C TYR A 52 9.21 -4.98 9.42
N TYR A 53 9.80 -5.27 8.27
CA TYR A 53 10.03 -6.62 7.77
C TYR A 53 10.92 -7.42 8.71
N ASP A 54 12.07 -6.88 9.08
CA ASP A 54 13.01 -7.55 9.98
C ASP A 54 12.41 -7.80 11.35
N TYR A 55 11.71 -6.81 11.92
CA TYR A 55 10.99 -6.98 13.17
C TYR A 55 9.95 -8.11 13.08
N ALA A 56 9.18 -8.13 11.99
CA ALA A 56 8.17 -9.16 11.77
C ALA A 56 8.79 -10.56 11.66
N LYS A 57 9.93 -10.70 10.96
CA LYS A 57 10.67 -11.97 10.85
C LYS A 57 11.22 -12.49 12.19
N GLU A 58 11.49 -11.60 13.13
CA GLU A 58 11.86 -11.97 14.50
C GLU A 58 10.67 -12.55 15.28
N GLN A 59 9.43 -12.12 14.97
CA GLN A 59 8.21 -12.61 15.61
C GLN A 59 7.66 -13.86 14.92
N ASP A 60 7.71 -13.90 13.59
CA ASP A 60 7.18 -14.97 12.74
C ASP A 60 8.09 -15.12 11.51
N LYS A 61 8.78 -16.27 11.39
CA LYS A 61 9.72 -16.54 10.29
C LYS A 61 9.08 -16.47 8.91
N ASP A 62 7.78 -16.74 8.82
CA ASP A 62 7.00 -16.71 7.58
C ASP A 62 6.29 -15.38 7.37
N ALA A 63 6.53 -14.39 8.24
CA ALA A 63 5.92 -13.07 8.13
C ALA A 63 6.27 -12.42 6.78
N LYS A 64 5.26 -11.74 6.22
CA LYS A 64 5.38 -10.84 5.07
C LYS A 64 5.04 -9.44 5.50
N ILE A 65 5.63 -8.44 4.84
CA ILE A 65 5.21 -7.06 5.03
C ILE A 65 4.14 -6.69 3.99
N TYR A 66 3.05 -6.12 4.45
CA TYR A 66 1.97 -5.61 3.61
C TYR A 66 2.08 -4.10 3.48
N TYR A 67 2.14 -3.64 2.23
CA TYR A 67 2.23 -2.22 1.92
C TYR A 67 0.94 -1.78 1.22
N LEU A 68 0.11 -1.01 1.95
CA LEU A 68 -1.22 -0.60 1.51
C LEU A 68 -1.18 0.83 0.98
N THR A 69 -1.42 0.97 -0.31
CA THR A 69 -1.56 2.28 -0.97
C THR A 69 -2.92 2.39 -1.67
N ILE A 70 -3.20 3.52 -2.29
CA ILE A 70 -4.47 3.69 -3.01
C ILE A 70 -4.59 2.72 -4.17
N HIS A 71 -3.52 2.57 -4.97
CA HIS A 71 -3.51 1.77 -6.19
C HIS A 71 -2.62 0.51 -6.12
N GLY A 72 -2.00 0.22 -4.98
CA GLY A 72 -1.07 -0.90 -4.82
C GLY A 72 0.34 -0.61 -5.33
N THR A 73 0.72 0.66 -5.41
CA THR A 73 2.06 1.08 -5.79
C THR A 73 3.09 0.59 -4.77
N PRO A 74 4.18 -0.06 -5.20
CA PRO A 74 5.20 -0.55 -4.27
C PRO A 74 5.97 0.61 -3.61
N PRO A 75 6.55 0.37 -2.42
CA PRO A 75 7.44 1.33 -1.80
C PRO A 75 8.72 1.55 -2.63
N SER A 76 9.33 2.73 -2.50
CA SER A 76 10.60 3.03 -3.14
C SER A 76 11.77 2.30 -2.50
N ASP A 77 12.92 2.30 -3.18
CA ASP A 77 14.17 1.77 -2.63
C ASP A 77 14.58 2.44 -1.31
N TYR A 78 14.21 3.70 -1.10
CA TYR A 78 14.47 4.44 0.13
C TYR A 78 13.82 3.80 1.37
N SER A 79 12.63 3.24 1.21
CA SER A 79 11.91 2.54 2.27
C SER A 79 12.29 1.07 2.38
N GLN A 80 12.66 0.44 1.27
CA GLN A 80 12.94 -1.00 1.19
C GLN A 80 14.38 -1.39 1.55
N LYS A 81 15.34 -0.44 1.50
CA LYS A 81 16.78 -0.73 1.60
C LYS A 81 17.45 0.09 2.69
N LEU A 82 18.56 -0.45 3.18
CA LEU A 82 19.51 0.27 3.99
C LEU A 82 20.94 -0.07 3.54
N SER A 83 21.63 0.93 2.96
CA SER A 83 23.01 0.79 2.53
C SER A 83 23.89 1.76 3.33
N ARG A 84 24.55 1.29 4.37
CA ARG A 84 25.43 2.08 5.25
C ARG A 84 26.62 1.27 5.74
N LYS A 85 27.84 1.83 5.65
CA LYS A 85 29.08 1.34 6.32
C LYS A 85 29.31 -0.17 6.15
N GLY A 86 29.17 -0.70 4.93
CA GLY A 86 29.36 -2.12 4.65
C GLY A 86 28.16 -3.02 4.97
N LEU A 87 27.04 -2.45 5.41
CA LEU A 87 25.76 -3.11 5.55
C LEU A 87 24.92 -2.78 4.33
N ASP A 88 24.48 -3.80 3.60
CA ASP A 88 23.56 -3.67 2.46
C ASP A 88 22.40 -4.63 2.66
N LEU A 89 21.28 -4.09 3.16
CA LEU A 89 20.09 -4.85 3.51
C LEU A 89 18.91 -4.42 2.65
N ARG A 90 18.04 -5.38 2.33
CA ARG A 90 16.82 -5.15 1.55
C ARG A 90 15.72 -6.09 2.00
N VAL A 91 14.47 -5.63 1.88
CA VAL A 91 13.28 -6.50 1.99
C VAL A 91 13.33 -7.54 0.87
N ASP A 92 13.06 -8.80 1.21
CA ASP A 92 12.87 -9.84 0.20
C ASP A 92 11.60 -9.52 -0.60
N LEU A 93 11.73 -9.49 -1.93
CA LEU A 93 10.62 -9.12 -2.81
C LEU A 93 9.47 -10.14 -2.77
N ASP A 94 9.75 -11.40 -2.46
CA ASP A 94 8.74 -12.45 -2.29
C ASP A 94 7.92 -12.27 -0.99
N ASP A 95 8.45 -11.50 -0.05
CA ASP A 95 7.80 -11.19 1.21
C ASP A 95 7.18 -9.78 1.27
N LEU A 96 7.34 -8.98 0.21
CA LEU A 96 6.69 -7.68 0.07
C LEU A 96 5.36 -7.81 -0.68
N VAL A 97 4.26 -7.62 0.03
CA VAL A 97 2.90 -7.72 -0.53
C VAL A 97 2.30 -6.33 -0.70
N CYS A 98 2.20 -5.87 -1.94
CA CYS A 98 1.54 -4.59 -2.24
C CYS A 98 0.04 -4.79 -2.42
N ILE A 99 -0.76 -4.13 -1.57
CA ILE A 99 -2.22 -4.15 -1.59
C ILE A 99 -2.78 -2.76 -1.82
N SER A 100 -3.99 -2.68 -2.36
CA SER A 100 -4.62 -1.42 -2.76
C SER A 100 -5.99 -1.21 -2.13
N PHE A 101 -6.30 0.04 -1.79
CA PHE A 101 -7.66 0.43 -1.43
C PHE A 101 -8.63 0.26 -2.61
N ALA A 102 -8.22 0.68 -3.82
CA ALA A 102 -9.06 0.71 -5.00
C ALA A 102 -9.52 -0.67 -5.49
N ARG A 103 -8.72 -1.71 -5.25
CA ARG A 103 -9.02 -3.07 -5.71
C ARG A 103 -9.20 -4.03 -4.55
N ASP A 104 -8.15 -4.21 -3.74
CA ASP A 104 -8.10 -5.32 -2.78
C ASP A 104 -9.02 -5.08 -1.59
N ILE A 105 -8.96 -3.89 -0.97
CA ILE A 105 -9.84 -3.52 0.14
C ILE A 105 -11.30 -3.44 -0.31
N LEU A 106 -11.57 -2.85 -1.48
CA LEU A 106 -12.95 -2.80 -2.01
C LEU A 106 -13.50 -4.19 -2.31
N SER A 107 -12.69 -5.11 -2.86
CA SER A 107 -13.11 -6.48 -3.13
C SER A 107 -13.40 -7.25 -1.83
N TRP A 108 -12.54 -7.08 -0.83
CA TRP A 108 -12.72 -7.68 0.48
C TRP A 108 -13.98 -7.16 1.19
N LEU A 109 -14.20 -5.84 1.18
CA LEU A 109 -15.42 -5.23 1.78
C LEU A 109 -16.68 -5.70 1.07
N ARG A 110 -16.66 -5.86 -0.26
CA ARG A 110 -17.78 -6.41 -1.02
C ARG A 110 -18.08 -7.84 -0.59
N TYR A 111 -17.05 -8.69 -0.50
CA TYR A 111 -17.21 -10.06 -0.02
C TYR A 111 -17.84 -10.10 1.37
N ILE A 112 -17.43 -9.25 2.31
CA ILE A 112 -18.02 -9.18 3.64
C ILE A 112 -19.49 -8.75 3.54
N ALA A 113 -19.80 -7.68 2.80
CA ALA A 113 -21.16 -7.18 2.66
C ALA A 113 -22.12 -8.22 2.06
N ASP A 114 -21.64 -9.01 1.10
CA ASP A 114 -22.44 -10.05 0.45
C ASP A 114 -22.70 -11.26 1.35
N ASN A 115 -21.88 -11.48 2.37
CA ASN A 115 -21.99 -12.59 3.34
C ASN A 115 -22.42 -12.16 4.75
N GLU A 116 -22.76 -10.88 4.95
CA GLU A 116 -23.22 -10.36 6.23
C GLU A 116 -24.75 -10.42 6.32
N ASP A 117 -25.27 -11.07 7.38
CA ASP A 117 -26.70 -11.21 7.60
C ASP A 117 -27.31 -9.99 8.30
N ASP A 118 -26.54 -9.29 9.14
CA ASP A 118 -26.98 -8.09 9.83
C ASP A 118 -27.11 -6.92 8.84
N LEU A 119 -28.35 -6.44 8.66
CA LEU A 119 -28.66 -5.36 7.72
C LEU A 119 -27.94 -4.06 8.07
N LEU A 120 -27.84 -3.72 9.35
CA LEU A 120 -27.16 -2.49 9.79
C LEU A 120 -25.66 -2.56 9.52
N MET A 121 -25.04 -3.71 9.80
CA MET A 121 -23.62 -3.94 9.50
C MET A 121 -23.38 -3.87 7.99
N ARG A 122 -24.20 -4.50 7.18
CA ARG A 122 -24.13 -4.45 5.71
C ARG A 122 -24.23 -3.01 5.18
N GLN A 123 -25.14 -2.20 5.73
CA GLN A 123 -25.27 -0.79 5.37
C GLN A 123 -24.01 0.01 5.74
N ASN A 124 -23.44 -0.20 6.92
CA ASN A 124 -22.22 0.47 7.34
C ASN A 124 -21.03 0.11 6.43
N ILE A 125 -20.88 -1.17 6.06
CA ILE A 125 -19.85 -1.61 5.12
C ILE A 125 -20.08 -0.95 3.75
N SER A 126 -21.31 -0.87 3.27
CA SER A 126 -21.65 -0.24 1.98
C SER A 126 -21.31 1.25 1.97
N GLN A 127 -21.55 1.97 3.07
CA GLN A 127 -21.16 3.38 3.21
C GLN A 127 -19.63 3.54 3.21
N TYR A 128 -18.91 2.64 3.89
CA TYR A 128 -17.45 2.67 3.89
C TYR A 128 -16.90 2.36 2.48
N MET A 129 -17.46 1.38 1.77
CA MET A 129 -17.09 1.11 0.36
C MET A 129 -17.29 2.33 -0.54
N TYR A 130 -18.40 3.06 -0.34
CA TYR A 130 -18.65 4.30 -1.09
C TYR A 130 -17.58 5.36 -0.80
N ALA A 131 -17.21 5.53 0.48
CA ALA A 131 -16.14 6.45 0.86
C ALA A 131 -14.80 6.07 0.23
N VAL A 132 -14.42 4.78 0.26
CA VAL A 132 -13.18 4.27 -0.35
C VAL A 132 -13.18 4.47 -1.86
N LYS A 133 -14.30 4.21 -2.57
CA LYS A 133 -14.42 4.45 -4.01
C LYS A 133 -14.22 5.93 -4.37
N ASN A 134 -14.88 6.83 -3.63
CA ASN A 134 -14.73 8.27 -3.86
C ASN A 134 -13.32 8.76 -3.58
N PHE A 135 -12.69 8.22 -2.56
CA PHE A 135 -11.33 8.51 -2.21
C PHE A 135 -10.36 8.04 -3.31
N ALA A 136 -10.44 6.79 -3.74
CA ALA A 136 -9.62 6.24 -4.82
C ALA A 136 -9.86 6.99 -6.15
N GLY A 137 -11.11 7.28 -6.51
CA GLY A 137 -11.44 8.01 -7.72
C GLY A 137 -10.96 9.46 -7.74
N ARG A 138 -10.86 10.14 -6.60
CA ARG A 138 -10.26 11.48 -6.52
C ARG A 138 -8.77 11.48 -6.87
N PHE A 139 -8.06 10.43 -6.49
CA PHE A 139 -6.65 10.28 -6.84
C PHE A 139 -6.46 10.01 -8.32
N ASP A 140 -7.31 9.20 -8.94
CA ASP A 140 -7.29 9.00 -10.39
C ASP A 140 -7.44 10.32 -11.14
N VAL A 141 -8.34 11.20 -10.68
CA VAL A 141 -8.53 12.53 -11.28
C VAL A 141 -7.30 13.43 -11.08
N VAL A 142 -6.71 13.42 -9.86
CA VAL A 142 -5.52 14.22 -9.57
C VAL A 142 -4.31 13.72 -10.36
N GLU A 143 -4.09 12.42 -10.44
CA GLU A 143 -3.02 11.85 -11.26
C GLU A 143 -3.20 12.16 -12.74
N ARG A 144 -4.42 12.03 -13.28
CA ARG A 144 -4.73 12.42 -14.67
C ARG A 144 -4.44 13.89 -14.91
N SER A 145 -4.82 14.78 -13.99
CA SER A 145 -4.51 16.20 -14.11
C SER A 145 -3.00 16.46 -14.12
N ARG A 146 -2.25 15.81 -13.25
CA ARG A 146 -0.77 15.93 -13.21
C ARG A 146 -0.13 15.43 -14.52
N ILE A 147 -0.61 14.30 -15.06
CA ILE A 147 -0.12 13.77 -16.34
C ILE A 147 -0.44 14.75 -17.47
N ILE A 148 -1.65 15.32 -17.49
CA ILE A 148 -2.04 16.32 -18.47
C ILE A 148 -1.15 17.57 -18.36
N ASP A 149 -0.96 18.09 -17.16
CA ASP A 149 -0.10 19.25 -16.93
C ASP A 149 1.36 18.98 -17.36
N GLU A 150 1.88 17.78 -17.09
CA GLU A 150 3.21 17.35 -17.51
C GLU A 150 3.33 17.23 -19.03
N LEU A 151 2.32 16.67 -19.70
CA LEU A 151 2.26 16.57 -21.17
C LEU A 151 2.15 17.95 -21.83
N LEU A 152 1.39 18.87 -21.23
CA LEU A 152 1.23 20.24 -21.76
C LEU A 152 2.43 21.14 -21.48
N SER A 153 3.32 20.77 -20.57
CA SER A 153 4.50 21.55 -20.21
C SER A 153 5.59 21.57 -21.28
N ASP A 154 5.56 20.61 -22.19
CA ASP A 154 6.58 20.43 -23.23
C ASP A 154 5.93 19.92 -24.53
N LYS A 155 6.29 20.57 -25.67
CA LYS A 155 5.75 20.25 -26.99
C LYS A 155 6.05 18.80 -27.42
N ASP A 156 7.26 18.32 -27.13
CA ASP A 156 7.68 16.97 -27.52
C ASP A 156 6.95 15.90 -26.68
N LYS A 157 6.72 16.16 -25.41
CA LYS A 157 5.89 15.30 -24.53
C LYS A 157 4.45 15.26 -25.01
N LEU A 158 3.90 16.39 -25.42
CA LEU A 158 2.54 16.46 -25.96
C LEU A 158 2.38 15.63 -27.25
N ILE A 159 3.34 15.74 -28.16
CA ILE A 159 3.36 14.96 -29.42
C ILE A 159 3.43 13.47 -29.08
N ALA A 160 4.36 13.05 -28.21
CA ALA A 160 4.46 11.66 -27.78
C ALA A 160 3.16 11.13 -27.13
N GLY A 161 2.49 11.95 -26.33
CA GLY A 161 1.20 11.59 -25.72
C GLY A 161 0.09 11.37 -26.76
N ILE A 162 0.05 12.18 -27.81
CA ILE A 162 -0.91 12.05 -28.93
C ILE A 162 -0.62 10.78 -29.73
N GLU A 163 0.65 10.48 -30.03
CA GLU A 163 1.04 9.27 -30.76
C GLU A 163 0.67 8.00 -29.99
N ILE A 164 0.89 7.97 -28.67
CA ILE A 164 0.48 6.86 -27.80
C ILE A 164 -1.06 6.69 -27.85
N SER A 165 -1.82 7.77 -27.72
CA SER A 165 -3.29 7.73 -27.78
C SER A 165 -3.80 7.13 -29.09
N ASN A 166 -3.25 7.59 -30.22
CA ASN A 166 -3.63 7.09 -31.55
C ASN A 166 -3.30 5.59 -31.70
N THR A 167 -2.14 5.15 -31.22
CA THR A 167 -1.74 3.73 -31.25
C THR A 167 -2.67 2.84 -30.43
N ILE A 168 -3.17 3.34 -29.29
CA ILE A 168 -4.15 2.61 -28.45
C ILE A 168 -5.50 2.50 -29.13
N ASP A 169 -5.94 3.54 -29.80
CA ASP A 169 -7.23 3.56 -30.51
C ASP A 169 -7.21 2.65 -31.74
N ASP A 170 -6.10 2.63 -32.48
CA ASP A 170 -5.88 1.70 -33.61
C ASP A 170 -5.84 0.23 -33.17
N ALA A 171 -5.35 -0.07 -31.97
CA ALA A 171 -5.31 -1.42 -31.42
C ALA A 171 -6.68 -1.93 -30.90
N LYS A 172 -7.69 -1.05 -30.79
CA LYS A 172 -9.05 -1.39 -30.36
C LYS A 172 -10.05 -1.52 -31.53
N ALA A 173 -9.64 -1.14 -32.75
CA ALA A 173 -10.44 -1.22 -33.98
C ALA A 173 -10.24 -2.56 -34.69
#